data_c95ef8823b6dd91435890e5a0dc94dd5
#
_entry.id   c95ef8823b6dd91435890e5a0dc94dd5
#
_cell.length_a   1.000
_cell.length_b   1.000
_cell.length_c   1.000
_cell.angle_alpha   90.00
_cell.angle_beta   90.00
_cell.angle_gamma   90.00
#
_symmetry.space_group_name_H-M   'P 1'
#
loop_
_entity.id
_entity.type
_entity.pdbx_description
1 polymer ?
#
loop_
_entity_poly.entity_id
_entity_poly.type
_entity_poly.pdbx_seq_one_letter_code
_entity_poly.pdbx_strand_id
1 'polypeptide(L)'
;MRQGCREIQLQTPEPKAVVESTTVECAVTWKAVENAAGYSWTLCEAADPATVVSEETIFTDVAKTFSNLKEDTEYVFTVSAVAAPETNYLNSEEGKVTFKTGILPRAEAPEFRASAITDVGVSVTWNVVEGATYKYRIVAKDDPSKTLNGDADKAFGDPFVTLAGLTASTAYIIYVQTVPSAESGLVASNEAAFEFTTEAAATTPWVAVAFEYRVFAEKNTLIIHNVPNSLAANYYTTTENVNVIGGGYDTESAFSEYVIECYDTHQAGTYANTSIHKFRNLGQGWKAGEKLFYGAVAEDKKGNTKLNWFWLEMPGNPGDDVTILDSPKK
;
A
#
# COMPACT_ATOMS: atom_id res chain seq x y z
N MET A 1 -45.28 58.82 28.64
CA MET A 1 -45.58 57.61 27.89
C MET A 1 -44.34 57.27 27.15
N ARG A 2 -43.61 56.20 27.48
CA ARG A 2 -42.53 55.69 26.62
C ARG A 2 -43.18 54.93 25.51
N GLN A 3 -43.09 55.46 24.28
CA GLN A 3 -43.38 54.63 23.09
C GLN A 3 -42.48 53.45 23.14
N GLY A 4 -43.00 52.24 23.32
CA GLY A 4 -42.24 51.01 23.20
C GLY A 4 -41.68 50.91 21.80
N CYS A 5 -40.36 50.98 21.67
CA CYS A 5 -39.70 50.63 20.42
C CYS A 5 -40.10 49.19 20.08
N ARG A 6 -40.70 49.00 18.94
CA ARG A 6 -41.04 47.68 18.40
C ARG A 6 -39.75 46.99 18.05
N GLU A 7 -39.47 45.82 18.63
CA GLU A 7 -38.36 44.97 18.26
C GLU A 7 -38.57 44.50 16.82
N ILE A 8 -37.48 44.49 16.02
CA ILE A 8 -37.48 44.10 14.62
C ILE A 8 -36.48 42.96 14.49
N GLN A 9 -36.95 41.80 14.07
CA GLN A 9 -36.06 40.65 13.82
C GLN A 9 -35.28 40.90 12.55
N LEU A 10 -33.96 40.60 12.55
CA LEU A 10 -33.13 40.64 11.37
C LEU A 10 -33.55 39.56 10.36
N GLN A 11 -33.31 39.81 9.08
CA GLN A 11 -33.60 38.86 8.01
C GLN A 11 -32.68 37.63 8.20
N THR A 12 -33.29 36.43 7.99
CA THR A 12 -32.54 35.18 8.03
C THR A 12 -31.57 35.08 6.85
N PRO A 13 -30.29 34.79 7.07
CA PRO A 13 -29.33 34.55 6.00
C PRO A 13 -29.73 33.32 5.16
N GLU A 14 -29.48 33.36 3.85
CA GLU A 14 -29.69 32.24 2.94
C GLU A 14 -28.33 31.68 2.47
N PRO A 15 -27.71 30.76 3.21
CA PRO A 15 -26.41 30.22 2.85
C PRO A 15 -26.49 29.29 1.63
N LYS A 16 -25.44 29.34 0.80
CA LYS A 16 -25.21 28.45 -0.34
C LYS A 16 -23.84 27.81 -0.20
N ALA A 17 -23.77 26.52 -0.40
CA ALA A 17 -22.55 25.75 -0.38
C ALA A 17 -22.11 25.37 -1.79
N VAL A 18 -20.81 25.39 -2.06
CA VAL A 18 -20.18 24.92 -3.29
C VAL A 18 -19.09 23.93 -2.90
N VAL A 19 -19.20 22.72 -3.41
CA VAL A 19 -18.25 21.62 -3.21
C VAL A 19 -17.94 21.01 -4.58
N GLU A 20 -16.68 20.80 -4.88
CA GLU A 20 -16.27 20.01 -6.05
C GLU A 20 -16.24 18.52 -5.69
N SER A 21 -16.62 17.67 -6.64
CA SER A 21 -16.81 16.23 -6.41
C SER A 21 -15.54 15.46 -6.02
N THR A 22 -14.38 16.07 -6.20
CA THR A 22 -13.04 15.48 -5.94
C THR A 22 -12.29 16.18 -4.81
N THR A 23 -12.99 16.99 -4.00
CA THR A 23 -12.36 17.73 -2.90
C THR A 23 -13.07 17.50 -1.57
N VAL A 24 -12.36 17.77 -0.51
CA VAL A 24 -12.86 17.80 0.88
C VAL A 24 -12.94 19.25 1.39
N GLU A 25 -13.12 20.20 0.45
CA GLU A 25 -13.30 21.62 0.73
C GLU A 25 -14.70 22.05 0.37
N CYS A 26 -15.22 23.01 1.13
CA CYS A 26 -16.52 23.62 0.87
C CYS A 26 -16.42 25.12 1.05
N ALA A 27 -16.87 25.87 0.05
CA ALA A 27 -17.09 27.30 0.17
C ALA A 27 -18.56 27.56 0.45
N VAL A 28 -18.88 28.21 1.58
CA VAL A 28 -20.23 28.65 1.92
C VAL A 28 -20.30 30.16 1.83
N THR A 29 -21.34 30.67 1.16
CA THR A 29 -21.58 32.10 1.01
C THR A 29 -23.03 32.45 1.32
N TRP A 30 -23.29 33.65 1.80
CA TRP A 30 -24.63 34.18 1.99
C TRP A 30 -24.67 35.68 1.66
N LYS A 31 -25.84 36.25 1.55
CA LYS A 31 -26.00 37.68 1.32
C LYS A 31 -25.89 38.45 2.63
N ALA A 32 -25.26 39.62 2.60
CA ALA A 32 -25.22 40.52 3.74
C ALA A 32 -26.64 40.89 4.19
N VAL A 33 -26.88 40.80 5.47
CA VAL A 33 -28.16 41.18 6.11
C VAL A 33 -28.05 42.62 6.60
N GLU A 34 -28.99 43.44 6.17
CA GLU A 34 -29.02 44.86 6.56
C GLU A 34 -29.20 45.01 8.09
N ASN A 35 -28.44 45.90 8.71
CA ASN A 35 -28.41 46.14 10.16
C ASN A 35 -27.82 45.00 11.02
N ALA A 36 -27.23 43.96 10.41
CA ALA A 36 -26.45 42.98 11.14
C ALA A 36 -25.09 43.55 11.57
N ALA A 37 -24.67 43.29 12.79
CA ALA A 37 -23.33 43.60 13.30
C ALA A 37 -22.32 42.52 12.91
N GLY A 38 -22.81 41.32 12.59
CA GLY A 38 -22.02 40.16 12.22
C GLY A 38 -22.90 38.92 12.11
N TYR A 39 -22.26 37.76 12.10
CA TYR A 39 -22.92 36.48 11.95
C TYR A 39 -22.39 35.50 12.99
N SER A 40 -23.25 34.62 13.45
CA SER A 40 -22.85 33.41 14.18
C SER A 40 -23.15 32.20 13.33
N TRP A 41 -22.16 31.30 13.20
CA TRP A 41 -22.33 30.10 12.36
C TRP A 41 -21.77 28.87 13.07
N THR A 42 -22.31 27.68 12.69
CA THR A 42 -21.81 26.36 13.10
C THR A 42 -21.75 25.42 11.93
N LEU A 43 -20.81 24.48 11.98
CA LEU A 43 -20.66 23.37 11.08
C LEU A 43 -20.68 22.06 11.87
N CYS A 44 -21.57 21.13 11.50
CA CYS A 44 -21.67 19.80 12.13
C CYS A 44 -21.71 18.72 11.04
N GLU A 45 -21.33 17.48 11.37
CA GLU A 45 -21.65 16.34 10.53
C GLU A 45 -23.18 16.07 10.59
N ALA A 46 -23.81 15.79 9.46
CA ALA A 46 -25.26 15.55 9.45
C ALA A 46 -25.66 14.30 10.25
N ALA A 47 -24.76 13.32 10.36
CA ALA A 47 -24.99 12.10 11.15
C ALA A 47 -24.91 12.34 12.66
N ASP A 48 -24.20 13.39 13.10
CA ASP A 48 -24.07 13.76 14.52
C ASP A 48 -24.15 15.28 14.70
N PRO A 49 -25.37 15.86 14.61
CA PRO A 49 -25.55 17.31 14.72
C PRO A 49 -25.22 17.89 16.13
N ALA A 50 -25.07 17.04 17.14
CA ALA A 50 -24.71 17.47 18.46
C ALA A 50 -23.22 17.77 18.62
N THR A 51 -22.38 17.20 17.76
CA THR A 51 -20.92 17.42 17.75
C THR A 51 -20.56 18.51 16.74
N VAL A 52 -20.15 19.66 17.24
CA VAL A 52 -19.72 20.80 16.43
C VAL A 52 -18.31 20.51 15.87
N VAL A 53 -18.17 20.56 14.53
CA VAL A 53 -16.88 20.43 13.83
C VAL A 53 -16.13 21.76 13.85
N SER A 54 -16.86 22.88 13.63
CA SER A 54 -16.31 24.23 13.68
C SER A 54 -17.43 25.24 13.89
N GLU A 55 -17.13 26.31 14.62
CA GLU A 55 -18.08 27.39 14.88
C GLU A 55 -17.36 28.74 15.04
N GLU A 56 -18.07 29.82 14.87
CA GLU A 56 -17.60 31.16 15.17
C GLU A 56 -18.79 32.09 15.50
N THR A 57 -18.59 32.92 16.53
CA THR A 57 -19.56 33.96 16.89
C THR A 57 -18.97 35.33 16.53
N ILE A 58 -19.81 36.22 15.99
CA ILE A 58 -19.42 37.57 15.53
C ILE A 58 -18.41 37.54 14.39
N PHE A 59 -18.69 36.71 13.37
CA PHE A 59 -18.00 36.71 12.11
C PHE A 59 -18.53 37.82 11.20
N THR A 60 -17.64 38.60 10.57
CA THR A 60 -18.07 39.81 9.84
C THR A 60 -18.17 39.63 8.35
N ASP A 61 -17.54 38.58 7.80
CA ASP A 61 -17.62 38.24 6.36
C ASP A 61 -18.92 37.50 6.02
N VAL A 62 -19.21 37.43 4.74
CA VAL A 62 -20.39 36.72 4.18
C VAL A 62 -19.98 35.48 3.38
N ALA A 63 -18.76 35.00 3.61
CA ALA A 63 -18.20 33.82 2.97
C ALA A 63 -17.27 33.08 3.93
N LYS A 64 -17.34 31.76 3.99
CA LYS A 64 -16.44 30.91 4.75
C LYS A 64 -16.03 29.72 3.93
N THR A 65 -14.71 29.42 3.90
CA THR A 65 -14.20 28.19 3.30
C THR A 65 -13.77 27.24 4.41
N PHE A 66 -14.18 25.99 4.27
CA PHE A 66 -13.79 24.88 5.11
C PHE A 66 -12.89 23.96 4.32
N SER A 67 -11.77 23.52 4.91
CA SER A 67 -10.82 22.57 4.33
C SER A 67 -10.58 21.43 5.28
N ASN A 68 -9.98 20.34 4.77
CA ASN A 68 -9.68 19.13 5.55
C ASN A 68 -10.90 18.48 6.21
N LEU A 69 -12.06 18.59 5.57
CA LEU A 69 -13.26 17.87 5.97
C LEU A 69 -13.07 16.36 5.66
N LYS A 70 -13.89 15.52 6.28
CA LYS A 70 -13.90 14.08 5.93
C LYS A 70 -14.48 13.90 4.52
N GLU A 71 -13.92 13.01 3.74
CA GLU A 71 -14.46 12.66 2.43
C GLU A 71 -15.80 11.91 2.52
N ASP A 72 -16.60 11.97 1.47
CA ASP A 72 -17.90 11.32 1.33
C ASP A 72 -18.85 11.57 2.52
N THR A 73 -18.70 12.71 3.18
CA THR A 73 -19.39 13.04 4.44
C THR A 73 -20.37 14.20 4.24
N GLU A 74 -21.57 14.03 4.75
CA GLU A 74 -22.60 15.07 4.72
C GLU A 74 -22.45 15.99 5.93
N TYR A 75 -22.45 17.30 5.65
CA TYR A 75 -22.36 18.37 6.66
C TYR A 75 -23.58 19.28 6.64
N VAL A 76 -23.86 19.84 7.79
CA VAL A 76 -24.87 20.87 7.99
C VAL A 76 -24.18 22.14 8.47
N PHE A 77 -24.34 23.20 7.69
CA PHE A 77 -23.93 24.55 8.06
C PHE A 77 -25.15 25.38 8.44
N THR A 78 -25.10 26.04 9.60
CA THR A 78 -26.11 27.01 10.03
C THR A 78 -25.48 28.37 10.25
N VAL A 79 -26.24 29.43 9.97
CA VAL A 79 -25.81 30.81 10.18
C VAL A 79 -26.96 31.69 10.56
N SER A 80 -26.77 32.57 11.56
CA SER A 80 -27.71 33.61 11.97
C SER A 80 -27.05 34.98 11.92
N ALA A 81 -27.82 36.02 11.59
CA ALA A 81 -27.38 37.38 11.67
C ALA A 81 -27.49 37.88 13.11
N VAL A 82 -26.44 38.50 13.62
CA VAL A 82 -26.33 39.02 14.97
C VAL A 82 -26.62 40.53 14.98
N ALA A 83 -27.57 40.97 15.77
CA ALA A 83 -27.91 42.39 15.92
C ALA A 83 -26.83 43.14 16.72
N ALA A 84 -26.65 44.40 16.40
CA ALA A 84 -25.74 45.26 17.18
C ALA A 84 -26.32 45.50 18.59
N PRO A 85 -25.46 45.53 19.62
CA PRO A 85 -25.89 45.89 20.95
C PRO A 85 -26.61 47.28 20.99
N GLU A 86 -27.56 47.44 21.92
CA GLU A 86 -28.27 48.70 22.11
C GLU A 86 -29.13 49.20 20.94
N THR A 87 -29.44 48.29 19.99
CA THR A 87 -30.40 48.54 18.89
C THR A 87 -31.77 47.94 19.23
N ASN A 88 -32.77 48.25 18.42
CA ASN A 88 -34.08 47.61 18.51
C ASN A 88 -34.19 46.36 17.61
N TYR A 89 -33.07 45.87 17.10
CA TYR A 89 -33.03 44.63 16.31
C TYR A 89 -32.78 43.43 17.20
N LEU A 90 -33.42 42.29 16.81
CA LEU A 90 -33.16 40.97 17.35
C LEU A 90 -32.36 40.17 16.35
N ASN A 91 -31.58 39.20 16.83
CA ASN A 91 -30.88 38.24 15.96
C ASN A 91 -31.88 37.53 15.01
N SER A 92 -31.42 37.17 13.84
CA SER A 92 -32.26 36.43 12.91
C SER A 92 -32.49 34.99 13.39
N GLU A 93 -33.47 34.33 12.77
CA GLU A 93 -33.50 32.86 12.73
C GLU A 93 -32.28 32.29 12.01
N GLU A 94 -32.01 30.99 12.20
CA GLU A 94 -30.94 30.30 11.53
C GLU A 94 -31.26 29.99 10.06
N GLY A 95 -30.42 30.44 9.15
CA GLY A 95 -30.35 29.93 7.81
C GLY A 95 -29.52 28.65 7.77
N LYS A 96 -29.90 27.69 6.93
CA LYS A 96 -29.29 26.37 6.89
C LYS A 96 -29.00 25.95 5.47
N VAL A 97 -27.83 25.29 5.27
CA VAL A 97 -27.50 24.56 4.04
C VAL A 97 -26.83 23.23 4.39
N THR A 98 -27.19 22.19 3.65
CA THR A 98 -26.55 20.88 3.73
C THR A 98 -25.72 20.67 2.48
N PHE A 99 -24.52 20.10 2.65
CA PHE A 99 -23.66 19.74 1.54
C PHE A 99 -22.92 18.44 1.84
N LYS A 100 -22.46 17.77 0.79
CA LYS A 100 -21.67 16.55 0.91
C LYS A 100 -20.30 16.78 0.27
N THR A 101 -19.24 16.41 0.97
CA THR A 101 -17.86 16.47 0.47
C THR A 101 -17.64 15.42 -0.63
N GLY A 102 -16.69 15.67 -1.51
CA GLY A 102 -16.29 14.77 -2.56
C GLY A 102 -15.50 13.56 -2.05
N ILE A 103 -15.19 12.67 -2.99
CA ILE A 103 -14.28 11.53 -2.80
C ILE A 103 -12.94 11.91 -3.44
N LEU A 104 -11.86 11.85 -2.66
CA LEU A 104 -10.54 12.16 -3.17
C LEU A 104 -10.07 11.08 -4.15
N PRO A 105 -9.46 11.48 -5.28
CA PRO A 105 -8.89 10.53 -6.23
C PRO A 105 -7.73 9.79 -5.56
N ARG A 106 -7.71 8.44 -5.70
CA ARG A 106 -6.74 7.57 -5.05
C ARG A 106 -5.77 6.96 -6.05
N ALA A 107 -4.55 6.66 -5.59
CA ALA A 107 -3.64 5.81 -6.31
C ALA A 107 -4.23 4.40 -6.48
N GLU A 108 -3.74 3.67 -7.47
CA GLU A 108 -4.11 2.26 -7.65
C GLU A 108 -3.62 1.42 -6.47
N ALA A 109 -4.47 0.51 -6.00
CA ALA A 109 -4.11 -0.42 -4.96
C ALA A 109 -3.12 -1.48 -5.51
N PRO A 110 -2.18 -2.00 -4.69
CA PRO A 110 -1.29 -3.05 -5.12
C PRO A 110 -2.03 -4.32 -5.55
N GLU A 111 -1.61 -4.91 -6.66
CA GLU A 111 -2.06 -6.22 -7.13
C GLU A 111 -0.94 -7.24 -6.89
N PHE A 112 -1.17 -8.18 -5.99
CA PHE A 112 -0.18 -9.19 -5.65
C PHE A 112 0.05 -10.17 -6.81
N ARG A 113 1.33 -10.58 -7.03
CA ARG A 113 1.74 -11.40 -8.16
C ARG A 113 2.36 -12.71 -7.71
N ALA A 114 3.55 -12.68 -7.16
CA ALA A 114 4.30 -13.85 -6.79
C ALA A 114 4.58 -13.90 -5.29
N SER A 115 4.63 -15.10 -4.72
CA SER A 115 5.01 -15.30 -3.33
C SER A 115 5.84 -16.55 -3.13
N ALA A 116 6.76 -16.49 -2.16
CA ALA A 116 7.50 -17.63 -1.64
C ALA A 116 7.25 -17.70 -0.13
N ILE A 117 6.84 -18.85 0.37
CA ILE A 117 6.44 -19.04 1.77
C ILE A 117 7.17 -20.24 2.35
N THR A 118 7.64 -20.10 3.59
CA THR A 118 8.21 -21.20 4.39
C THR A 118 7.55 -21.24 5.76
N ASP A 119 8.04 -22.07 6.64
CA ASP A 119 7.58 -22.17 8.02
C ASP A 119 7.92 -20.93 8.87
N VAL A 120 8.90 -20.12 8.47
CA VAL A 120 9.37 -18.95 9.22
C VAL A 120 9.46 -17.65 8.42
N GLY A 121 9.07 -17.66 7.15
CA GLY A 121 9.23 -16.49 6.31
C GLY A 121 8.30 -16.43 5.11
N VAL A 122 8.18 -15.25 4.53
CA VAL A 122 7.44 -14.97 3.30
C VAL A 122 8.15 -13.90 2.50
N SER A 123 8.12 -14.01 1.18
CA SER A 123 8.32 -12.91 0.24
C SER A 123 7.09 -12.80 -0.64
N VAL A 124 6.60 -11.59 -0.83
CA VAL A 124 5.46 -11.31 -1.71
C VAL A 124 5.75 -10.08 -2.55
N THR A 125 5.38 -10.14 -3.83
CA THR A 125 5.57 -9.07 -4.81
C THR A 125 4.22 -8.56 -5.30
N TRP A 126 4.19 -7.35 -5.85
CA TRP A 126 3.02 -6.74 -6.49
C TRP A 126 3.41 -5.87 -7.69
N ASN A 127 2.43 -5.39 -8.43
CA ASN A 127 2.64 -4.50 -9.57
C ASN A 127 3.38 -3.22 -9.18
N VAL A 128 4.19 -2.71 -10.09
CA VAL A 128 4.85 -1.40 -9.94
C VAL A 128 3.85 -0.30 -10.29
N VAL A 129 3.69 0.69 -9.39
CA VAL A 129 3.02 1.96 -9.69
C VAL A 129 4.10 3.02 -9.86
N GLU A 130 4.19 3.60 -11.05
CA GLU A 130 5.26 4.54 -11.38
C GLU A 130 5.27 5.78 -10.47
N GLY A 131 6.45 6.13 -9.95
CA GLY A 131 6.61 7.28 -9.05
C GLY A 131 6.04 7.11 -7.64
N ALA A 132 5.45 5.97 -7.33
CA ALA A 132 4.90 5.69 -6.01
C ALA A 132 5.92 5.01 -5.07
N THR A 133 5.62 5.10 -3.80
CA THR A 133 6.21 4.29 -2.73
C THR A 133 5.12 3.44 -2.08
N TYR A 134 5.49 2.57 -1.16
CA TYR A 134 4.56 1.64 -0.53
C TYR A 134 4.72 1.68 0.99
N LYS A 135 3.63 1.41 1.69
CA LYS A 135 3.64 1.08 3.11
C LYS A 135 3.04 -0.30 3.29
N TYR A 136 3.51 -1.05 4.28
CA TYR A 136 2.90 -2.32 4.63
C TYR A 136 2.80 -2.50 6.14
N ARG A 137 1.83 -3.29 6.55
CA ARG A 137 1.72 -3.84 7.90
C ARG A 137 1.38 -5.32 7.82
N ILE A 138 1.91 -6.10 8.75
CA ILE A 138 1.59 -7.52 8.91
C ILE A 138 0.91 -7.75 10.25
N VAL A 139 -0.10 -8.59 10.24
CA VAL A 139 -0.84 -9.03 11.43
C VAL A 139 -1.01 -10.53 11.42
N ALA A 140 -1.15 -11.15 12.59
CA ALA A 140 -1.68 -12.50 12.68
C ALA A 140 -3.19 -12.45 12.38
N LYS A 141 -3.71 -13.44 11.64
CA LYS A 141 -5.13 -13.43 11.21
C LYS A 141 -6.10 -13.56 12.39
N ASP A 142 -5.68 -14.18 13.46
CA ASP A 142 -6.46 -14.35 14.70
C ASP A 142 -6.43 -13.11 15.60
N ASP A 143 -5.45 -12.19 15.41
CA ASP A 143 -5.39 -10.90 16.11
C ASP A 143 -5.04 -9.76 15.14
N PRO A 144 -5.99 -9.34 14.27
CA PRO A 144 -5.75 -8.31 13.26
C PRO A 144 -5.58 -6.89 13.86
N SER A 145 -5.85 -6.72 15.14
CA SER A 145 -5.67 -5.43 15.83
C SER A 145 -4.20 -5.11 16.14
N LYS A 146 -3.34 -6.13 16.16
CA LYS A 146 -1.93 -6.00 16.53
C LYS A 146 -1.02 -6.08 15.31
N THR A 147 -0.45 -4.95 14.93
CA THR A 147 0.61 -4.88 13.92
C THR A 147 1.90 -5.48 14.46
N LEU A 148 2.53 -6.37 13.69
CA LEU A 148 3.74 -7.11 14.10
C LEU A 148 5.03 -6.41 13.66
N ASN A 149 5.02 -5.60 12.58
CA ASN A 149 6.18 -4.82 12.14
C ASN A 149 6.18 -3.42 12.77
N GLY A 150 7.32 -3.03 13.34
CA GLY A 150 7.48 -1.73 14.00
C GLY A 150 7.64 -0.54 13.06
N ASP A 151 7.75 -0.78 11.75
CA ASP A 151 7.99 0.23 10.70
C ASP A 151 6.78 0.38 9.73
N ALA A 152 5.59 0.03 10.19
CA ALA A 152 4.35 0.03 9.38
C ALA A 152 4.06 1.38 8.70
N ASP A 153 4.47 2.49 9.32
CA ASP A 153 4.27 3.83 8.76
C ASP A 153 5.39 4.29 7.83
N LYS A 154 6.49 3.52 7.72
CA LYS A 154 7.62 3.86 6.88
C LYS A 154 7.37 3.48 5.43
N ALA A 155 7.44 4.46 4.53
CA ALA A 155 7.35 4.22 3.11
C ALA A 155 8.67 3.66 2.54
N PHE A 156 8.60 2.79 1.54
CA PHE A 156 9.72 2.19 0.82
C PHE A 156 9.41 2.09 -0.69
N GLY A 157 10.44 2.01 -1.52
CA GLY A 157 10.29 2.12 -2.97
C GLY A 157 10.14 0.80 -3.73
N ASP A 158 10.49 -0.33 -3.13
CA ASP A 158 10.44 -1.62 -3.81
C ASP A 158 9.00 -2.20 -3.78
N PRO A 159 8.47 -2.78 -4.89
CA PRO A 159 7.12 -3.37 -4.94
C PRO A 159 7.11 -4.82 -4.43
N PHE A 160 7.80 -5.08 -3.35
CA PHE A 160 7.81 -6.37 -2.65
C PHE A 160 8.19 -6.19 -1.19
N VAL A 161 7.86 -7.18 -0.38
CA VAL A 161 8.33 -7.32 1.00
C VAL A 161 8.84 -8.73 1.24
N THR A 162 9.92 -8.84 2.02
CA THR A 162 10.44 -10.13 2.51
C THR A 162 10.54 -10.09 4.02
N LEU A 163 9.89 -11.04 4.68
CA LEU A 163 9.78 -11.14 6.13
C LEU A 163 10.31 -12.49 6.61
N ALA A 164 10.93 -12.47 7.78
CA ALA A 164 11.44 -13.65 8.46
C ALA A 164 11.03 -13.63 9.94
N GLY A 165 11.22 -14.75 10.63
CA GLY A 165 10.91 -14.87 12.06
C GLY A 165 9.42 -15.07 12.35
N LEU A 166 8.65 -15.50 11.35
CA LEU A 166 7.25 -15.88 11.52
C LEU A 166 7.14 -17.23 12.25
N THR A 167 5.95 -17.52 12.76
CA THR A 167 5.64 -18.79 13.43
C THR A 167 5.08 -19.80 12.42
N ALA A 168 5.55 -21.04 12.47
CA ALA A 168 5.08 -22.11 11.61
C ALA A 168 3.57 -22.38 11.79
N SER A 169 2.92 -22.86 10.73
CA SER A 169 1.49 -23.21 10.69
C SER A 169 0.57 -22.08 11.17
N THR A 170 0.95 -20.84 10.94
CA THR A 170 0.23 -19.64 11.41
C THR A 170 -0.29 -18.84 10.24
N ALA A 171 -1.55 -18.43 10.29
CA ALA A 171 -2.16 -17.58 9.28
C ALA A 171 -1.85 -16.10 9.55
N TYR A 172 -1.44 -15.39 8.50
CA TYR A 172 -1.10 -13.97 8.52
C TYR A 172 -1.81 -13.21 7.41
N ILE A 173 -1.89 -11.89 7.58
CA ILE A 173 -2.33 -10.97 6.54
C ILE A 173 -1.29 -9.86 6.43
N ILE A 174 -0.80 -9.63 5.20
CA ILE A 174 0.00 -8.46 4.85
C ILE A 174 -0.93 -7.48 4.15
N TYR A 175 -1.08 -6.29 4.71
CA TYR A 175 -1.75 -5.17 4.07
C TYR A 175 -0.71 -4.27 3.43
N VAL A 176 -0.92 -3.91 2.19
CA VAL A 176 -0.04 -3.01 1.44
C VAL A 176 -0.85 -1.85 0.88
N GLN A 177 -0.28 -0.66 0.96
CA GLN A 177 -0.87 0.57 0.45
C GLN A 177 0.11 1.27 -0.49
N THR A 178 -0.36 1.71 -1.64
CA THR A 178 0.39 2.58 -2.54
C THR A 178 0.34 4.02 -2.01
N VAL A 179 1.50 4.64 -1.88
CA VAL A 179 1.66 6.04 -1.49
C VAL A 179 2.17 6.82 -2.70
N PRO A 180 1.31 7.61 -3.37
CA PRO A 180 1.68 8.34 -4.57
C PRO A 180 2.64 9.49 -4.25
N SER A 181 3.30 10.04 -5.26
CA SER A 181 4.08 11.27 -5.10
C SER A 181 3.18 12.45 -4.74
N ALA A 182 3.73 13.42 -4.03
CA ALA A 182 2.98 14.63 -3.62
C ALA A 182 2.48 15.46 -4.83
N GLU A 183 3.11 15.30 -5.99
CA GLU A 183 2.80 16.06 -7.21
C GLU A 183 1.66 15.41 -8.04
N SER A 184 1.28 14.18 -7.71
CA SER A 184 0.25 13.43 -8.45
C SER A 184 -1.17 13.96 -8.27
N GLY A 185 -1.44 14.71 -7.20
CA GLY A 185 -2.78 15.11 -6.81
C GLY A 185 -3.67 13.97 -6.29
N LEU A 186 -3.09 12.78 -6.11
CA LEU A 186 -3.77 11.60 -5.58
C LEU A 186 -3.52 11.46 -4.08
N VAL A 187 -4.45 10.84 -3.37
CA VAL A 187 -4.21 10.32 -2.02
C VAL A 187 -3.77 8.86 -2.09
N ALA A 188 -3.29 8.33 -0.97
CA ALA A 188 -2.89 6.93 -0.88
C ALA A 188 -4.04 5.98 -1.26
N SER A 189 -3.70 4.82 -1.84
CA SER A 189 -4.67 3.79 -2.22
C SER A 189 -5.40 3.24 -0.99
N ASN A 190 -6.46 2.49 -1.23
CA ASN A 190 -6.93 1.55 -0.21
C ASN A 190 -5.87 0.48 0.04
N GLU A 191 -5.87 -0.11 1.24
CA GLU A 191 -5.02 -1.25 1.53
C GLU A 191 -5.46 -2.46 0.70
N ALA A 192 -4.51 -3.10 0.02
CA ALA A 192 -4.67 -4.44 -0.53
C ALA A 192 -4.22 -5.48 0.50
N ALA A 193 -4.91 -6.60 0.62
CA ALA A 193 -4.64 -7.64 1.59
C ALA A 193 -4.11 -8.90 0.90
N PHE A 194 -2.98 -9.42 1.38
CA PHE A 194 -2.43 -10.73 1.01
C PHE A 194 -2.52 -11.66 2.21
N GLU A 195 -3.41 -12.64 2.12
CA GLU A 195 -3.56 -13.68 3.15
C GLU A 195 -2.71 -14.88 2.82
N PHE A 196 -1.98 -15.39 3.80
CA PHE A 196 -1.19 -16.61 3.67
C PHE A 196 -1.09 -17.37 4.99
N THR A 197 -0.69 -18.62 4.90
CA THR A 197 -0.36 -19.44 6.07
C THR A 197 1.07 -19.92 5.90
N THR A 198 1.91 -19.74 6.91
CA THR A 198 3.26 -20.32 6.94
C THR A 198 3.19 -21.85 6.90
N GLU A 199 4.18 -22.46 6.29
CA GLU A 199 4.25 -23.92 6.21
C GLU A 199 4.35 -24.55 7.60
N ALA A 200 4.10 -25.86 7.69
CA ALA A 200 4.38 -26.63 8.90
C ALA A 200 5.88 -26.60 9.22
N ALA A 201 6.23 -26.82 10.48
CA ALA A 201 7.63 -26.85 10.89
C ALA A 201 8.47 -27.75 9.97
N ALA A 202 9.57 -27.23 9.47
CA ALA A 202 10.39 -27.88 8.46
C ALA A 202 11.00 -29.19 8.98
N THR A 203 11.07 -30.21 8.12
CA THR A 203 11.73 -31.50 8.39
C THR A 203 13.03 -31.67 7.58
N THR A 204 13.22 -30.87 6.54
CA THR A 204 14.41 -30.83 5.70
C THR A 204 14.78 -29.38 5.42
N PRO A 205 16.08 -29.04 5.21
CA PRO A 205 16.45 -27.70 4.79
C PRO A 205 15.86 -27.39 3.41
N TRP A 206 15.31 -26.17 3.23
CA TRP A 206 14.65 -25.77 2.01
C TRP A 206 14.69 -24.26 1.80
N VAL A 207 14.71 -23.82 0.55
CA VAL A 207 14.52 -22.42 0.14
C VAL A 207 13.31 -22.35 -0.78
N ALA A 208 12.27 -21.66 -0.35
CA ALA A 208 11.17 -21.28 -1.23
C ALA A 208 11.59 -20.09 -2.12
N VAL A 209 11.09 -20.06 -3.36
CA VAL A 209 11.54 -19.08 -4.36
C VAL A 209 10.34 -18.45 -5.04
N ALA A 210 10.42 -17.13 -5.27
CA ALA A 210 9.53 -16.40 -6.15
C ALA A 210 10.34 -15.59 -7.16
N PHE A 211 9.77 -15.34 -8.34
CA PHE A 211 10.42 -14.66 -9.44
C PHE A 211 9.64 -13.41 -9.84
N GLU A 212 10.38 -12.34 -10.13
CA GLU A 212 9.83 -11.09 -10.64
C GLU A 212 10.70 -10.57 -11.78
N TYR A 213 10.09 -10.18 -12.89
CA TYR A 213 10.81 -9.56 -14.01
C TYR A 213 10.32 -8.14 -14.20
N ARG A 214 11.20 -7.17 -13.98
CA ARG A 214 10.86 -5.75 -14.05
C ARG A 214 12.04 -4.87 -14.43
N VAL A 215 11.79 -3.61 -14.69
CA VAL A 215 12.85 -2.58 -14.75
C VAL A 215 13.28 -2.24 -13.31
N PHE A 216 14.55 -2.46 -13.03
CA PHE A 216 15.17 -2.08 -11.78
C PHE A 216 16.47 -1.31 -12.06
N ALA A 217 16.61 -0.11 -11.47
CA ALA A 217 17.74 0.76 -11.74
C ALA A 217 18.00 0.95 -13.25
N GLU A 218 16.95 1.26 -14.01
CA GLU A 218 16.94 1.48 -15.47
C GLU A 218 17.30 0.24 -16.31
N LYS A 219 17.28 -0.96 -15.74
CA LYS A 219 17.60 -2.22 -16.42
C LYS A 219 16.50 -3.25 -16.25
N ASN A 220 16.24 -3.97 -17.34
CA ASN A 220 15.42 -5.17 -17.26
C ASN A 220 16.09 -6.19 -16.34
N THR A 221 15.43 -6.58 -15.26
CA THR A 221 16.03 -7.37 -14.20
C THR A 221 15.11 -8.49 -13.76
N LEU A 222 15.62 -9.71 -13.78
CA LEU A 222 15.03 -10.83 -13.06
C LEU A 222 15.42 -10.70 -11.57
N ILE A 223 14.44 -10.52 -10.72
CA ILE A 223 14.62 -10.50 -9.27
C ILE A 223 14.16 -11.83 -8.73
N ILE A 224 15.01 -12.46 -7.95
CA ILE A 224 14.76 -13.78 -7.36
C ILE A 224 14.68 -13.62 -5.86
N HIS A 225 13.53 -13.95 -5.31
CA HIS A 225 13.25 -13.87 -3.88
C HIS A 225 13.45 -15.25 -3.27
N ASN A 226 14.47 -15.37 -2.42
CA ASN A 226 14.81 -16.60 -1.72
C ASN A 226 14.34 -16.50 -0.26
N VAL A 227 13.55 -17.46 0.18
CA VAL A 227 13.04 -17.52 1.55
C VAL A 227 13.43 -18.87 2.16
N PRO A 228 14.56 -18.92 2.91
CA PRO A 228 14.97 -20.15 3.59
C PRO A 228 14.01 -20.51 4.72
N ASN A 229 13.83 -21.81 4.95
CA ASN A 229 13.06 -22.32 6.07
C ASN A 229 13.89 -22.35 7.38
N SER A 230 13.28 -22.73 8.49
CA SER A 230 13.90 -22.76 9.82
C SER A 230 15.11 -23.69 9.95
N LEU A 231 15.22 -24.70 9.08
CA LEU A 231 16.33 -25.65 9.08
C LEU A 231 17.48 -25.24 8.18
N ALA A 232 17.28 -24.37 7.20
CA ALA A 232 18.34 -23.87 6.33
C ALA A 232 19.28 -22.96 7.10
N ALA A 233 20.45 -23.47 7.45
CA ALA A 233 21.51 -22.68 8.09
C ALA A 233 22.25 -21.81 7.07
N ASN A 234 22.46 -22.36 5.86
CA ASN A 234 23.03 -21.68 4.70
C ASN A 234 22.29 -22.12 3.44
N TYR A 235 22.45 -21.35 2.38
CA TYR A 235 22.06 -21.80 1.05
C TYR A 235 22.94 -21.16 -0.04
N TYR A 236 23.05 -21.84 -1.15
CA TYR A 236 23.75 -21.42 -2.36
C TYR A 236 22.78 -21.38 -3.53
N THR A 237 22.99 -20.45 -4.46
CA THR A 237 22.13 -20.34 -5.65
C THR A 237 22.97 -20.20 -6.91
N THR A 238 22.46 -20.74 -8.00
CA THR A 238 23.00 -20.53 -9.35
C THR A 238 21.90 -20.36 -10.37
N THR A 239 22.22 -19.66 -11.45
CA THR A 239 21.31 -19.42 -12.57
C THR A 239 22.07 -19.59 -13.85
N GLU A 240 21.54 -20.40 -14.77
CA GLU A 240 22.19 -20.65 -16.05
C GLU A 240 21.19 -20.56 -17.21
N ASN A 241 21.66 -20.03 -18.32
CA ASN A 241 20.93 -20.10 -19.56
C ASN A 241 21.14 -21.50 -20.20
N VAL A 242 20.05 -22.16 -20.55
CA VAL A 242 20.08 -23.49 -21.15
C VAL A 242 20.94 -23.55 -22.40
N ASN A 243 21.06 -22.47 -23.18
CA ASN A 243 21.88 -22.41 -24.37
C ASN A 243 23.38 -22.20 -24.12
N VAL A 244 23.76 -21.72 -22.92
CA VAL A 244 25.15 -21.40 -22.55
C VAL A 244 25.87 -22.62 -21.99
N ILE A 245 25.13 -23.53 -21.39
CA ILE A 245 25.68 -24.72 -20.72
C ILE A 245 26.15 -25.80 -21.70
N GLY A 246 26.10 -25.54 -22.99
CA GLY A 246 26.71 -26.36 -24.03
C GLY A 246 26.49 -27.86 -23.89
N GLY A 247 25.39 -28.37 -24.38
CA GLY A 247 25.24 -29.76 -24.86
C GLY A 247 25.24 -30.89 -23.81
N GLY A 248 25.35 -30.62 -22.52
CA GLY A 248 25.41 -31.69 -21.52
C GLY A 248 24.43 -31.53 -20.34
N TYR A 249 23.83 -30.33 -20.18
CA TYR A 249 22.98 -29.99 -19.04
C TYR A 249 21.56 -29.64 -19.47
N ASP A 250 21.05 -30.38 -20.42
CA ASP A 250 19.70 -30.24 -20.97
C ASP A 250 18.64 -31.04 -20.18
N THR A 251 19.07 -31.77 -19.18
CA THR A 251 18.21 -32.57 -18.30
C THR A 251 18.27 -32.04 -16.85
N GLU A 252 17.18 -32.21 -16.13
CA GLU A 252 17.07 -31.91 -14.69
C GLU A 252 18.21 -32.56 -13.90
N SER A 253 18.52 -33.84 -14.18
CA SER A 253 19.55 -34.59 -13.44
C SER A 253 20.93 -33.96 -13.61
N ALA A 254 21.33 -33.67 -14.85
CA ALA A 254 22.63 -33.10 -15.16
C ALA A 254 22.79 -31.69 -14.57
N PHE A 255 21.75 -30.88 -14.60
CA PHE A 255 21.80 -29.57 -14.00
C PHE A 255 21.83 -29.63 -12.45
N SER A 256 21.09 -30.56 -11.85
CA SER A 256 21.15 -30.79 -10.40
C SER A 256 22.54 -31.17 -9.93
N GLU A 257 23.23 -32.03 -10.68
CA GLU A 257 24.64 -32.39 -10.44
C GLU A 257 25.54 -31.15 -10.55
N TYR A 258 25.36 -30.32 -11.56
CA TYR A 258 26.11 -29.08 -11.74
C TYR A 258 25.90 -28.09 -10.57
N VAL A 259 24.66 -27.89 -10.10
CA VAL A 259 24.39 -27.00 -8.97
C VAL A 259 25.08 -27.50 -7.70
N ILE A 260 25.04 -28.81 -7.45
CA ILE A 260 25.70 -29.44 -6.31
C ILE A 260 27.22 -29.31 -6.43
N GLU A 261 27.80 -29.54 -7.60
CA GLU A 261 29.23 -29.34 -7.86
C GLU A 261 29.64 -27.89 -7.65
N CYS A 262 28.85 -26.92 -8.13
CA CYS A 262 29.08 -25.50 -7.85
C CYS A 262 29.04 -25.18 -6.36
N TYR A 263 28.10 -25.77 -5.62
CA TYR A 263 28.01 -25.63 -4.17
C TYR A 263 29.25 -26.20 -3.48
N ASP A 264 29.68 -27.41 -3.84
CA ASP A 264 30.81 -28.09 -3.22
C ASP A 264 32.14 -27.40 -3.52
N THR A 265 32.27 -26.78 -4.69
CA THR A 265 33.55 -26.18 -5.17
C THR A 265 33.65 -24.68 -4.90
N HIS A 266 32.53 -23.96 -4.82
CA HIS A 266 32.50 -22.49 -4.81
C HIS A 266 31.66 -21.91 -3.68
N GLN A 267 31.80 -22.33 -2.48
CA GLN A 267 31.02 -21.85 -1.31
C GLN A 267 30.98 -20.31 -1.11
N ALA A 268 31.60 -19.56 -2.00
CA ALA A 268 31.64 -18.09 -1.99
C ALA A 268 30.27 -17.39 -2.21
N GLY A 269 29.21 -18.12 -2.51
CA GLY A 269 27.84 -17.62 -2.71
C GLY A 269 26.85 -18.11 -1.67
N THR A 270 27.29 -18.60 -0.52
CA THR A 270 26.37 -19.06 0.53
C THR A 270 25.73 -17.89 1.27
N TYR A 271 24.45 -18.01 1.51
CA TYR A 271 23.64 -17.00 2.18
C TYR A 271 22.95 -17.60 3.40
N ALA A 272 22.91 -16.85 4.48
CA ALA A 272 22.10 -17.15 5.65
C ALA A 272 20.90 -16.17 5.68
N ASN A 273 19.78 -16.59 6.21
CA ASN A 273 18.55 -15.81 6.27
C ASN A 273 17.89 -15.53 4.91
N THR A 274 16.88 -14.68 4.89
CA THR A 274 16.23 -14.25 3.64
C THR A 274 17.17 -13.35 2.84
N SER A 275 17.34 -13.62 1.57
CA SER A 275 18.09 -12.75 0.66
C SER A 275 17.36 -12.56 -0.66
N ILE A 276 17.55 -11.40 -1.26
CA ILE A 276 17.02 -11.06 -2.57
C ILE A 276 18.17 -11.03 -3.55
N HIS A 277 18.17 -11.95 -4.50
CA HIS A 277 19.14 -11.93 -5.57
C HIS A 277 18.60 -11.14 -6.75
N LYS A 278 19.29 -10.06 -7.08
CA LYS A 278 19.04 -9.28 -8.28
C LYS A 278 19.96 -9.80 -9.38
N PHE A 279 19.51 -10.78 -10.14
CA PHE A 279 20.22 -11.15 -11.35
C PHE A 279 19.99 -10.09 -12.40
N ARG A 280 21.04 -9.37 -12.68
CA ARG A 280 21.04 -8.40 -13.76
C ARG A 280 20.95 -9.12 -15.07
N ASN A 281 19.79 -9.03 -15.62
CA ASN A 281 19.78 -9.20 -17.02
C ASN A 281 19.63 -7.91 -17.69
N LEU A 282 20.66 -7.18 -17.87
CA LEU A 282 21.09 -6.90 -18.49
C LEU A 282 21.33 -6.32 -19.77
N GLY A 283 20.58 -5.75 -20.45
CA GLY A 283 20.98 -5.34 -21.78
C GLY A 283 21.96 -6.33 -22.46
N GLN A 284 22.14 -7.48 -21.86
CA GLN A 284 22.91 -8.60 -22.33
C GLN A 284 22.02 -9.74 -22.81
N GLY A 285 20.72 -9.44 -22.97
CA GLY A 285 20.03 -10.21 -23.91
C GLY A 285 19.20 -11.40 -23.50
N TRP A 286 18.47 -11.42 -22.35
CA TRP A 286 17.35 -12.36 -22.28
C TRP A 286 16.31 -11.95 -23.31
N LYS A 287 16.01 -12.85 -24.21
CA LYS A 287 14.97 -12.65 -25.22
C LYS A 287 13.66 -13.18 -24.68
N ALA A 288 12.56 -12.60 -25.12
CA ALA A 288 11.25 -13.17 -24.89
C ALA A 288 11.24 -14.67 -25.27
N GLY A 289 10.73 -15.52 -24.39
CA GLY A 289 10.72 -16.96 -24.56
C GLY A 289 12.06 -17.65 -24.30
N GLU A 290 13.09 -16.93 -23.83
CA GLU A 290 14.36 -17.56 -23.46
C GLU A 290 14.20 -18.38 -22.19
N LYS A 291 14.77 -19.60 -22.21
CA LYS A 291 14.68 -20.53 -21.08
C LYS A 291 15.92 -20.45 -20.22
N LEU A 292 15.70 -20.41 -18.93
CA LEU A 292 16.76 -20.45 -17.94
C LEU A 292 16.46 -21.47 -16.85
N PHE A 293 17.50 -21.91 -16.22
CA PHE A 293 17.43 -22.78 -15.07
C PHE A 293 17.92 -22.04 -13.82
N TYR A 294 17.19 -22.17 -12.72
CA TYR A 294 17.56 -21.65 -11.42
C TYR A 294 17.63 -22.79 -10.41
N GLY A 295 18.68 -22.83 -9.60
CA GLY A 295 18.84 -23.79 -8.52
C GLY A 295 19.22 -23.12 -7.20
N ALA A 296 18.71 -23.66 -6.10
CA ALA A 296 19.07 -23.28 -4.75
C ALA A 296 19.32 -24.53 -3.90
N VAL A 297 20.54 -24.68 -3.36
CA VAL A 297 20.89 -25.74 -2.43
C VAL A 297 20.85 -25.19 -1.01
N ALA A 298 19.93 -25.70 -0.20
CA ALA A 298 19.87 -25.40 1.23
C ALA A 298 20.68 -26.42 2.02
N GLU A 299 21.39 -25.98 3.07
CA GLU A 299 22.16 -26.82 3.98
C GLU A 299 21.71 -26.58 5.42
N ASP A 300 21.53 -27.65 6.19
CA ASP A 300 21.28 -27.58 7.64
C ASP A 300 22.59 -27.53 8.45
N LYS A 301 22.50 -27.31 9.76
CA LYS A 301 23.65 -27.27 10.67
C LYS A 301 24.42 -28.60 10.80
N LYS A 302 23.89 -29.70 10.25
CA LYS A 302 24.51 -31.02 10.25
C LYS A 302 25.17 -31.36 8.91
N GLY A 303 25.07 -30.44 7.92
CA GLY A 303 25.60 -30.66 6.56
C GLY A 303 24.64 -31.43 5.64
N ASN A 304 23.39 -31.68 6.04
CA ASN A 304 22.43 -32.25 5.12
C ASN A 304 21.98 -31.19 4.11
N THR A 305 21.98 -31.52 2.83
CA THR A 305 21.63 -30.62 1.74
C THR A 305 20.31 -31.01 1.08
N LYS A 306 19.62 -30.00 0.54
CA LYS A 306 18.44 -30.20 -0.32
C LYS A 306 18.45 -29.19 -1.44
N LEU A 307 18.32 -29.66 -2.68
CA LEU A 307 18.19 -28.84 -3.88
C LEU A 307 16.72 -28.50 -4.13
N ASN A 308 16.46 -27.21 -4.38
CA ASN A 308 15.28 -26.70 -5.06
C ASN A 308 15.70 -26.14 -6.42
N TRP A 309 14.88 -26.33 -7.45
CA TRP A 309 15.23 -25.93 -8.81
C TRP A 309 13.99 -25.54 -9.60
N PHE A 310 14.18 -24.72 -10.64
CA PHE A 310 13.11 -24.22 -11.51
C PHE A 310 13.61 -24.13 -12.96
N TRP A 311 12.78 -24.60 -13.88
CA TRP A 311 12.87 -24.24 -15.28
C TRP A 311 11.95 -23.07 -15.53
N LEU A 312 12.50 -22.00 -16.10
CA LEU A 312 11.79 -20.74 -16.29
C LEU A 312 11.79 -20.36 -17.76
N GLU A 313 10.74 -19.69 -18.19
CA GLU A 313 10.69 -18.99 -19.48
C GLU A 313 10.50 -17.50 -19.24
N MET A 314 11.38 -16.70 -19.84
CA MET A 314 11.36 -15.26 -19.68
C MET A 314 10.17 -14.64 -20.42
N PRO A 315 9.41 -13.75 -19.79
CA PRO A 315 8.29 -13.08 -20.42
C PRO A 315 8.73 -12.08 -21.49
N GLY A 316 7.77 -11.60 -22.28
CA GLY A 316 8.00 -10.63 -23.34
C GLY A 316 8.44 -9.27 -22.84
N ASN A 317 7.85 -8.80 -21.73
CA ASN A 317 8.10 -7.47 -21.19
C ASN A 317 8.35 -7.51 -19.69
N PRO A 318 9.12 -6.55 -19.14
CA PRO A 318 9.19 -6.31 -17.70
C PRO A 318 7.81 -6.00 -17.13
N GLY A 319 7.50 -6.60 -16.01
CA GLY A 319 6.16 -6.50 -15.38
C GLY A 319 5.25 -7.67 -15.73
N ASP A 320 5.53 -8.42 -16.78
CA ASP A 320 4.86 -9.69 -17.04
C ASP A 320 5.37 -10.79 -16.09
N ASP A 321 4.54 -11.79 -15.82
CA ASP A 321 4.91 -12.89 -14.94
C ASP A 321 5.91 -13.83 -15.60
N VAL A 322 6.92 -14.27 -14.84
CA VAL A 322 7.86 -15.32 -15.27
C VAL A 322 7.12 -16.66 -15.29
N THR A 323 7.20 -17.37 -16.40
CA THR A 323 6.56 -18.68 -16.52
C THR A 323 7.44 -19.77 -15.91
N ILE A 324 6.93 -20.48 -14.92
CA ILE A 324 7.57 -21.67 -14.37
C ILE A 324 7.16 -22.85 -15.25
N LEU A 325 8.11 -23.41 -15.99
CA LEU A 325 7.90 -24.55 -16.89
C LEU A 325 7.90 -25.86 -16.12
N ASP A 326 8.82 -25.99 -15.16
CA ASP A 326 8.92 -27.15 -14.28
C ASP A 326 9.63 -26.77 -12.96
N SER A 327 9.34 -27.54 -11.90
CA SER A 327 9.95 -27.41 -10.59
C SER A 327 9.75 -28.70 -9.80
N PRO A 328 10.51 -28.94 -8.69
CA PRO A 328 10.30 -30.13 -7.87
C PRO A 328 8.87 -30.14 -7.33
N LYS A 329 8.23 -31.27 -7.43
CA LYS A 329 6.94 -31.49 -6.77
C LYS A 329 7.18 -31.58 -5.26
N LYS A 330 6.47 -30.75 -4.51
CA LYS A 330 6.47 -30.79 -3.03
C LYS A 330 5.93 -32.13 -2.51
#